data_64669d6991f51a012882f6a96ce7150d
#
_entry.id   64669d6991f51a012882f6a96ce7150d
#
_cell.length_a   1.000
_cell.length_b   1.000
_cell.length_c   1.000
_cell.angle_alpha   90.00
_cell.angle_beta   90.00
_cell.angle_gamma   90.00
#
_symmetry.space_group_name_H-M   'P 1'
#
loop_
_entity.id
_entity.type
_entity.pdbx_description
1 polymer ?
#
loop_
_entity_poly.entity_id
_entity_poly.type
_entity_poly.pdbx_seq_one_letter_code
_entity_poly.pdbx_strand_id
1 'polypeptide(L)'
;MKRISVFLLLVILSLSVLSASAFLDDRAGLLTDEERAKVEEKLSSSSASSGLSLAIVTDISTYGKSEMAYADDYYDQYVGDEDGVLLFLDVGGRSVYISTVGYGMYAVDDSGEEIVFDAMMPSLKNGDWFEAFMIFSSVVEELTKEYTYSSYEEVDYDINTGRFSPRKEEKGFDWAIVVFSFLILGVPGGFIVSAILKKQLKSEKLVSDAEDYVKPSSFALDYSNDIFLYSTISKVPRPQNNGGSGPSRSSHGHISSSGVVHGGGGRKF
;
A
#
# COMPACT_ATOMS: atom_id res chain seq x y z
N MET A 1 -13.58 -25.78 28.31
CA MET A 1 -14.47 -25.48 27.18
C MET A 1 -14.47 -24.01 26.76
N LYS A 2 -14.63 -23.01 27.62
CA LYS A 2 -14.63 -21.58 27.24
C LYS A 2 -13.34 -21.08 26.55
N ARG A 3 -12.16 -21.61 26.90
CA ARG A 3 -10.86 -21.19 26.31
C ARG A 3 -10.66 -21.73 24.88
N ILE A 4 -11.19 -22.91 24.58
CA ILE A 4 -11.13 -23.51 23.23
C ILE A 4 -12.07 -22.75 22.28
N SER A 5 -13.24 -22.31 22.79
CA SER A 5 -14.21 -21.53 22.00
C SER A 5 -13.67 -20.15 21.62
N VAL A 6 -12.88 -19.49 22.49
CA VAL A 6 -12.26 -18.18 22.19
C VAL A 6 -11.12 -18.33 21.17
N PHE A 7 -10.34 -19.41 21.27
CA PHE A 7 -9.27 -19.68 20.29
C PHE A 7 -9.84 -20.02 18.91
N LEU A 8 -10.92 -20.79 18.85
CA LEU A 8 -11.63 -21.10 17.60
C LEU A 8 -12.25 -19.84 16.98
N LEU A 9 -12.80 -18.95 17.79
CA LEU A 9 -13.34 -17.66 17.35
C LEU A 9 -12.24 -16.73 16.80
N LEU A 10 -11.06 -16.69 17.45
CA LEU A 10 -9.89 -15.94 16.99
C LEU A 10 -9.34 -16.50 15.67
N VAL A 11 -9.32 -17.81 15.48
CA VAL A 11 -8.88 -18.44 14.23
C VAL A 11 -9.88 -18.16 13.10
N ILE A 12 -11.19 -18.14 13.38
CA ILE A 12 -12.23 -17.79 12.40
C ILE A 12 -12.15 -16.30 12.02
N LEU A 13 -11.82 -15.44 12.97
CA LEU A 13 -11.67 -13.98 12.72
C LEU A 13 -10.40 -13.64 11.94
N SER A 14 -9.38 -14.51 11.94
CA SER A 14 -8.14 -14.32 11.18
C SER A 14 -8.22 -14.79 9.72
N LEU A 15 -9.28 -15.46 9.29
CA LEU A 15 -9.57 -15.70 7.88
C LEU A 15 -10.29 -14.47 7.28
N SER A 16 -9.61 -13.33 7.27
CA SER A 16 -9.92 -12.26 6.33
C SER A 16 -9.53 -12.80 4.95
N VAL A 17 -10.48 -13.41 4.27
CA VAL A 17 -10.33 -13.72 2.85
C VAL A 17 -10.15 -12.37 2.17
N LEU A 18 -8.96 -12.11 1.67
CA LEU A 18 -8.71 -11.01 0.74
C LEU A 18 -9.59 -11.34 -0.48
N SER A 19 -10.77 -10.75 -0.52
CA SER A 19 -11.73 -11.01 -1.60
C SER A 19 -11.33 -10.12 -2.76
N ALA A 20 -10.53 -10.65 -3.67
CA ALA A 20 -10.37 -10.06 -4.98
C ALA A 20 -11.75 -9.98 -5.64
N SER A 21 -12.11 -8.82 -6.17
CA SER A 21 -13.41 -8.55 -6.76
C SER A 21 -13.35 -8.67 -8.28
N ALA A 22 -14.48 -9.05 -8.89
CA ALA A 22 -14.63 -9.06 -10.33
C ALA A 22 -15.80 -8.16 -10.72
N PHE A 23 -15.61 -7.30 -11.73
CA PHE A 23 -16.59 -6.32 -12.10
C PHE A 23 -16.65 -6.09 -13.62
N LEU A 24 -17.84 -6.12 -14.20
CA LEU A 24 -18.11 -5.81 -15.60
C LEU A 24 -19.20 -4.74 -15.72
N ASP A 25 -18.83 -3.57 -16.26
CA ASP A 25 -19.79 -2.51 -16.58
C ASP A 25 -19.78 -2.21 -18.08
N ASP A 26 -20.62 -2.91 -18.82
CA ASP A 26 -20.74 -2.75 -20.27
C ASP A 26 -21.77 -1.65 -20.62
N ARG A 27 -21.39 -0.39 -20.43
CA ARG A 27 -22.21 0.77 -20.74
C ARG A 27 -22.42 1.00 -22.24
N ALA A 28 -21.45 0.56 -23.02
CA ALA A 28 -21.56 0.65 -24.48
C ALA A 28 -22.51 -0.41 -25.09
N GLY A 29 -22.93 -1.41 -24.29
CA GLY A 29 -23.84 -2.45 -24.74
C GLY A 29 -23.25 -3.36 -25.83
N LEU A 30 -22.02 -3.75 -25.66
CA LEU A 30 -21.24 -4.51 -26.67
C LEU A 30 -21.53 -6.00 -26.61
N LEU A 31 -21.97 -6.51 -25.45
CA LEU A 31 -22.17 -7.92 -25.18
C LEU A 31 -23.65 -8.27 -25.15
N THR A 32 -23.97 -9.45 -25.66
CA THR A 32 -25.26 -10.09 -25.38
C THR A 32 -25.33 -10.57 -23.93
N ASP A 33 -26.52 -10.84 -23.40
CA ASP A 33 -26.68 -11.33 -22.02
C ASP A 33 -25.91 -12.63 -21.76
N GLU A 34 -25.83 -13.52 -22.77
CA GLU A 34 -25.09 -14.78 -22.67
C GLU A 34 -23.56 -14.55 -22.63
N GLU A 35 -23.06 -13.65 -23.47
CA GLU A 35 -21.63 -13.29 -23.49
C GLU A 35 -21.23 -12.57 -22.20
N ARG A 36 -22.08 -11.65 -21.72
CA ARG A 36 -21.88 -10.96 -20.44
C ARG A 36 -21.70 -11.96 -19.29
N ALA A 37 -22.61 -12.92 -19.16
CA ALA A 37 -22.53 -13.94 -18.12
C ALA A 37 -21.22 -14.75 -18.18
N LYS A 38 -20.76 -15.11 -19.39
CA LYS A 38 -19.48 -15.82 -19.59
C LYS A 38 -18.27 -14.96 -19.23
N VAL A 39 -18.28 -13.66 -19.57
CA VAL A 39 -17.20 -12.73 -19.21
C VAL A 39 -17.16 -12.52 -17.70
N GLU A 40 -18.29 -12.34 -17.05
CA GLU A 40 -18.40 -12.20 -15.59
C GLU A 40 -17.87 -13.46 -14.86
N GLU A 41 -18.23 -14.65 -15.34
CA GLU A 41 -17.70 -15.93 -14.82
C GLU A 41 -16.17 -16.00 -14.99
N LYS A 42 -15.65 -15.66 -16.17
CA LYS A 42 -14.21 -15.67 -16.44
C LYS A 42 -13.48 -14.64 -15.59
N LEU A 43 -13.97 -13.41 -15.49
CA LEU A 43 -13.40 -12.38 -14.62
C LEU A 43 -13.34 -12.85 -13.16
N SER A 44 -14.44 -13.41 -12.66
CA SER A 44 -14.52 -13.91 -11.28
C SER A 44 -13.53 -15.05 -11.03
N SER A 45 -13.41 -16.01 -11.96
CA SER A 45 -12.45 -17.10 -11.83
C SER A 45 -11.01 -16.62 -11.92
N SER A 46 -10.70 -15.70 -12.84
CA SER A 46 -9.36 -15.13 -13.00
C SER A 46 -8.99 -14.24 -11.81
N SER A 47 -9.92 -13.46 -11.28
CA SER A 47 -9.74 -12.66 -10.06
C SER A 47 -9.42 -13.56 -8.86
N ALA A 48 -10.17 -14.64 -8.66
CA ALA A 48 -9.93 -15.59 -7.58
C ALA A 48 -8.58 -16.32 -7.70
N SER A 49 -8.13 -16.63 -8.93
CA SER A 49 -6.86 -17.33 -9.17
C SER A 49 -5.65 -16.41 -9.09
N SER A 50 -5.78 -15.16 -9.51
CA SER A 50 -4.69 -14.17 -9.52
C SER A 50 -4.52 -13.44 -8.19
N GLY A 51 -5.57 -13.36 -7.37
CA GLY A 51 -5.61 -12.52 -6.18
C GLY A 51 -5.74 -11.02 -6.49
N LEU A 52 -6.05 -10.65 -7.75
CA LEU A 52 -6.27 -9.27 -8.20
C LEU A 52 -7.75 -8.98 -8.40
N SER A 53 -8.18 -7.79 -8.05
CA SER A 53 -9.48 -7.28 -8.48
C SER A 53 -9.43 -6.97 -9.98
N LEU A 54 -10.28 -7.64 -10.77
CA LEU A 54 -10.33 -7.48 -12.22
C LEU A 54 -11.60 -6.77 -12.64
N ALA A 55 -11.46 -5.68 -13.37
CA ALA A 55 -12.58 -4.89 -13.86
C ALA A 55 -12.51 -4.67 -15.36
N ILE A 56 -13.68 -4.68 -16.01
CA ILE A 56 -13.84 -4.24 -17.39
C ILE A 56 -14.94 -3.20 -17.44
N VAL A 57 -14.65 -2.08 -18.07
CA VAL A 57 -15.58 -0.98 -18.28
C VAL A 57 -15.60 -0.61 -19.76
N THR A 58 -16.77 -0.53 -20.35
CA THR A 58 -16.95 -0.01 -21.72
C THR A 58 -17.79 1.24 -21.71
N ASP A 59 -17.44 2.23 -22.51
CA ASP A 59 -18.25 3.41 -22.70
C ASP A 59 -18.12 3.91 -24.16
N ILE A 60 -19.06 4.73 -24.59
CA ILE A 60 -19.04 5.34 -25.93
C ILE A 60 -18.24 6.65 -25.97
N SER A 61 -17.81 7.16 -24.82
CA SER A 61 -17.06 8.41 -24.69
C SER A 61 -16.42 8.53 -23.32
N THR A 62 -15.33 9.27 -23.24
CA THR A 62 -14.70 9.68 -21.96
C THR A 62 -15.32 10.95 -21.35
N TYR A 63 -16.34 11.52 -21.98
CA TYR A 63 -17.00 12.77 -21.56
C TYR A 63 -16.04 13.95 -21.35
N GLY A 64 -15.01 14.02 -22.19
CA GLY A 64 -14.02 15.09 -22.18
C GLY A 64 -12.83 14.90 -21.23
N LYS A 65 -12.76 13.76 -20.56
CA LYS A 65 -11.55 13.33 -19.85
C LYS A 65 -10.57 12.66 -20.82
N SER A 66 -9.31 12.52 -20.42
CA SER A 66 -8.41 11.55 -21.08
C SER A 66 -8.85 10.12 -20.72
N GLU A 67 -8.46 9.12 -21.55
CA GLU A 67 -8.72 7.70 -21.26
C GLU A 67 -8.14 7.30 -19.89
N MET A 68 -6.93 7.77 -19.59
CA MET A 68 -6.27 7.60 -18.29
C MET A 68 -7.14 8.12 -17.14
N ALA A 69 -7.49 9.41 -17.18
CA ALA A 69 -8.25 10.02 -16.09
C ALA A 69 -9.66 9.41 -15.93
N TYR A 70 -10.25 8.91 -17.02
CA TYR A 70 -11.54 8.21 -16.95
C TYR A 70 -11.39 6.85 -16.28
N ALA A 71 -10.39 6.07 -16.68
CA ALA A 71 -10.13 4.73 -16.14
C ALA A 71 -9.74 4.77 -14.65
N ASP A 72 -8.85 5.70 -14.28
CA ASP A 72 -8.39 5.85 -12.89
C ASP A 72 -9.52 6.32 -11.96
N ASP A 73 -10.27 7.36 -12.35
CA ASP A 73 -11.41 7.84 -11.56
C ASP A 73 -12.48 6.73 -11.41
N TYR A 74 -12.64 5.90 -12.45
CA TYR A 74 -13.56 4.76 -12.39
C TYR A 74 -13.05 3.68 -11.44
N TYR A 75 -11.76 3.38 -11.52
CA TYR A 75 -11.11 2.42 -10.61
C TYR A 75 -11.29 2.87 -9.15
N ASP A 76 -10.91 4.10 -8.84
CA ASP A 76 -11.00 4.67 -7.49
C ASP A 76 -12.42 4.65 -6.93
N GLN A 77 -13.41 4.88 -7.79
CA GLN A 77 -14.82 4.93 -7.37
C GLN A 77 -15.43 3.55 -7.13
N TYR A 78 -15.08 2.53 -7.91
CA TYR A 78 -15.78 1.24 -7.96
C TYR A 78 -14.95 0.05 -7.50
N VAL A 79 -13.63 0.10 -7.63
CA VAL A 79 -12.71 -0.93 -7.13
C VAL A 79 -12.06 -0.47 -5.82
N GLY A 80 -11.74 0.83 -5.70
CA GLY A 80 -11.18 1.42 -4.49
C GLY A 80 -9.69 1.14 -4.34
N ASP A 81 -9.25 0.92 -3.09
CA ASP A 81 -7.83 0.74 -2.75
C ASP A 81 -7.34 -0.72 -2.91
N GLU A 82 -8.13 -1.59 -3.54
CA GLU A 82 -7.75 -2.98 -3.75
C GLU A 82 -6.69 -3.11 -4.85
N ASP A 83 -5.76 -4.05 -4.68
CA ASP A 83 -4.80 -4.41 -5.72
C ASP A 83 -5.54 -4.97 -6.94
N GLY A 84 -5.30 -4.41 -8.14
CA GLY A 84 -6.07 -4.90 -9.30
C GLY A 84 -5.71 -4.28 -10.63
N VAL A 85 -6.47 -4.67 -11.64
CA VAL A 85 -6.34 -4.26 -13.04
C VAL A 85 -7.72 -3.95 -13.62
N LEU A 86 -7.88 -2.76 -14.16
CA LEU A 86 -9.07 -2.33 -14.89
C LEU A 86 -8.77 -2.14 -16.36
N LEU A 87 -9.59 -2.74 -17.21
CA LEU A 87 -9.61 -2.51 -18.64
C LEU A 87 -10.73 -1.51 -18.96
N PHE A 88 -10.39 -0.37 -19.50
CA PHE A 88 -11.35 0.60 -20.06
C PHE A 88 -11.35 0.57 -21.58
N LEU A 89 -12.52 0.45 -22.19
CA LEU A 89 -12.72 0.51 -23.63
C LEU A 89 -13.57 1.72 -24.00
N ASP A 90 -12.96 2.71 -24.64
CA ASP A 90 -13.65 3.83 -25.30
C ASP A 90 -13.99 3.44 -26.74
N VAL A 91 -15.24 3.08 -26.98
CA VAL A 91 -15.73 2.66 -28.30
C VAL A 91 -15.71 3.82 -29.29
N GLY A 92 -16.14 5.01 -28.85
CA GLY A 92 -16.19 6.19 -29.70
C GLY A 92 -14.82 6.73 -30.09
N GLY A 93 -13.86 6.69 -29.15
CA GLY A 93 -12.48 7.07 -29.38
C GLY A 93 -11.64 5.98 -30.05
N ARG A 94 -12.19 4.76 -30.19
CA ARG A 94 -11.46 3.56 -30.62
C ARG A 94 -10.15 3.38 -29.88
N SER A 95 -10.23 3.47 -28.56
CA SER A 95 -9.07 3.34 -27.67
C SER A 95 -9.36 2.42 -26.51
N VAL A 96 -8.32 1.81 -26.01
CA VAL A 96 -8.32 0.95 -24.82
C VAL A 96 -7.27 1.46 -23.86
N TYR A 97 -7.57 1.44 -22.59
CA TYR A 97 -6.66 1.83 -21.51
C TYR A 97 -6.69 0.78 -20.40
N ILE A 98 -5.52 0.45 -19.86
CA ILE A 98 -5.38 -0.39 -18.67
C ILE A 98 -4.97 0.51 -17.52
N SER A 99 -5.70 0.47 -16.41
CA SER A 99 -5.34 1.11 -15.15
C SER A 99 -5.02 0.02 -14.11
N THR A 100 -3.91 0.17 -13.40
CA THR A 100 -3.41 -0.82 -12.45
C THR A 100 -3.10 -0.20 -11.10
N VAL A 101 -3.35 -0.93 -10.00
CA VAL A 101 -3.07 -0.48 -8.63
C VAL A 101 -2.36 -1.59 -7.86
N GLY A 102 -1.39 -1.20 -7.03
CA GLY A 102 -0.70 -2.08 -6.10
C GLY A 102 -0.01 -3.27 -6.76
N TYR A 103 -0.35 -4.48 -6.36
CA TYR A 103 0.18 -5.70 -6.99
C TYR A 103 -0.15 -5.78 -8.49
N GLY A 104 -1.28 -5.19 -8.93
CA GLY A 104 -1.60 -5.08 -10.36
C GLY A 104 -0.54 -4.35 -11.17
N MET A 105 0.05 -3.26 -10.64
CA MET A 105 1.15 -2.53 -11.27
C MET A 105 2.42 -3.38 -11.40
N TYR A 106 2.63 -4.30 -10.46
CA TYR A 106 3.78 -5.21 -10.49
C TYR A 106 3.58 -6.37 -11.45
N ALA A 107 2.41 -6.98 -11.44
CA ALA A 107 2.09 -8.13 -12.29
C ALA A 107 1.89 -7.73 -13.76
N VAL A 108 1.26 -6.58 -14.00
CA VAL A 108 0.99 -6.01 -15.32
C VAL A 108 1.74 -4.68 -15.43
N ASP A 109 3.07 -4.76 -15.45
CA ASP A 109 3.96 -3.62 -15.71
C ASP A 109 3.93 -3.20 -17.18
N ASP A 110 4.75 -2.23 -17.57
CA ASP A 110 4.83 -1.75 -18.96
C ASP A 110 4.95 -2.89 -19.98
N SER A 111 5.71 -3.94 -19.66
CA SER A 111 5.88 -5.11 -20.54
C SER A 111 4.65 -6.01 -20.51
N GLY A 112 4.02 -6.17 -19.37
CA GLY A 112 2.78 -6.90 -19.19
C GLY A 112 1.62 -6.26 -19.94
N GLU A 113 1.50 -4.94 -19.91
CA GLU A 113 0.51 -4.19 -20.69
C GLU A 113 0.68 -4.40 -22.19
N GLU A 114 1.92 -4.37 -22.70
CA GLU A 114 2.22 -4.66 -24.11
C GLU A 114 1.75 -6.06 -24.50
N ILE A 115 2.00 -7.07 -23.64
CA ILE A 115 1.54 -8.45 -23.87
C ILE A 115 0.00 -8.51 -23.90
N VAL A 116 -0.69 -7.85 -22.98
CA VAL A 116 -2.15 -7.79 -22.94
C VAL A 116 -2.69 -7.13 -24.20
N PHE A 117 -2.16 -5.96 -24.57
CA PHE A 117 -2.62 -5.25 -25.77
C PHE A 117 -2.37 -6.06 -27.04
N ASP A 118 -1.18 -6.62 -27.20
CA ASP A 118 -0.84 -7.40 -28.41
C ASP A 118 -1.77 -8.62 -28.58
N ALA A 119 -2.13 -9.27 -27.47
CA ALA A 119 -3.04 -10.39 -27.48
C ALA A 119 -4.49 -9.98 -27.84
N MET A 120 -4.96 -8.85 -27.30
CA MET A 120 -6.35 -8.39 -27.52
C MET A 120 -6.56 -7.67 -28.84
N MET A 121 -5.52 -7.01 -29.37
CA MET A 121 -5.63 -6.10 -30.50
C MET A 121 -6.29 -6.68 -31.75
N PRO A 122 -6.05 -7.94 -32.17
CA PRO A 122 -6.76 -8.54 -33.31
C PRO A 122 -8.27 -8.57 -33.12
N SER A 123 -8.74 -9.00 -31.92
CA SER A 123 -10.17 -9.06 -31.59
C SER A 123 -10.80 -7.68 -31.52
N LEU A 124 -10.11 -6.70 -30.88
CA LEU A 124 -10.58 -5.31 -30.82
C LEU A 124 -10.75 -4.69 -32.20
N LYS A 125 -9.80 -4.90 -33.10
CA LYS A 125 -9.87 -4.38 -34.49
C LYS A 125 -11.02 -4.98 -35.30
N ASN A 126 -11.34 -6.23 -35.05
CA ASN A 126 -12.44 -6.94 -35.70
C ASN A 126 -13.81 -6.64 -35.07
N GLY A 127 -13.86 -6.02 -33.88
CA GLY A 127 -15.09 -5.82 -33.13
C GLY A 127 -15.56 -7.06 -32.36
N ASP A 128 -14.67 -8.03 -32.15
CA ASP A 128 -14.93 -9.25 -31.38
C ASP A 128 -14.71 -8.97 -29.88
N TRP A 129 -15.61 -8.17 -29.32
CA TRP A 129 -15.51 -7.66 -27.93
C TRP A 129 -15.48 -8.78 -26.89
N PHE A 130 -16.34 -9.77 -27.07
CA PHE A 130 -16.39 -10.94 -26.19
C PHE A 130 -15.02 -11.62 -26.10
N GLU A 131 -14.43 -11.95 -27.25
CA GLU A 131 -13.12 -12.61 -27.30
C GLU A 131 -12.01 -11.73 -26.70
N ALA A 132 -12.04 -10.42 -26.98
CA ALA A 132 -11.07 -9.48 -26.39
C ALA A 132 -11.12 -9.48 -24.86
N PHE A 133 -12.30 -9.50 -24.26
CA PHE A 133 -12.44 -9.52 -22.78
C PHE A 133 -12.06 -10.86 -22.16
N MET A 134 -12.31 -11.96 -22.86
CA MET A 134 -11.84 -13.29 -22.46
C MET A 134 -10.32 -13.40 -22.48
N ILE A 135 -9.69 -12.83 -23.51
CA ILE A 135 -8.22 -12.74 -23.66
C ILE A 135 -7.63 -11.90 -22.54
N PHE A 136 -8.17 -10.70 -22.26
CA PHE A 136 -7.73 -9.84 -21.17
C PHE A 136 -7.65 -10.62 -19.86
N SER A 137 -8.77 -11.23 -19.46
CA SER A 137 -8.86 -11.98 -18.21
C SER A 137 -7.85 -13.13 -18.13
N SER A 138 -7.63 -13.82 -19.25
CA SER A 138 -6.71 -14.96 -19.32
C SER A 138 -5.25 -14.56 -19.28
N VAL A 139 -4.89 -13.47 -19.98
CA VAL A 139 -3.51 -12.99 -20.04
C VAL A 139 -3.10 -12.39 -18.69
N VAL A 140 -3.96 -11.59 -18.04
CA VAL A 140 -3.68 -11.07 -16.70
C VAL A 140 -3.50 -12.21 -15.70
N GLU A 141 -4.35 -13.24 -15.74
CA GLU A 141 -4.19 -14.45 -14.91
C GLU A 141 -2.84 -15.14 -15.14
N GLU A 142 -2.36 -15.22 -16.41
CA GLU A 142 -1.09 -15.85 -16.73
C GLU A 142 0.10 -15.03 -16.21
N LEU A 143 0.06 -13.70 -16.35
CA LEU A 143 1.10 -12.80 -15.84
C LEU A 143 1.27 -12.93 -14.33
N THR A 144 0.18 -13.12 -13.56
CA THR A 144 0.27 -13.31 -12.11
C THR A 144 0.90 -14.64 -11.68
N LYS A 145 0.92 -15.65 -12.56
CA LYS A 145 1.65 -16.91 -12.29
C LYS A 145 3.16 -16.70 -12.41
N GLU A 146 3.61 -15.85 -13.33
CA GLU A 146 5.02 -15.50 -13.49
C GLU A 146 5.48 -14.52 -12.39
N TYR A 147 4.64 -13.52 -12.08
CA TYR A 147 4.93 -12.44 -11.14
C TYR A 147 4.04 -12.57 -9.91
N THR A 148 4.46 -13.41 -8.98
CA THR A 148 3.64 -13.79 -7.83
C THR A 148 3.52 -12.69 -6.78
N TYR A 149 2.44 -12.70 -6.01
CA TYR A 149 2.22 -11.78 -4.90
C TYR A 149 3.36 -11.81 -3.87
N SER A 150 3.94 -12.98 -3.61
CA SER A 150 5.11 -13.11 -2.72
C SER A 150 6.33 -12.32 -3.23
N SER A 151 6.54 -12.29 -4.55
CA SER A 151 7.62 -11.47 -5.14
C SER A 151 7.32 -9.97 -5.06
N TYR A 152 6.06 -9.57 -5.12
CA TYR A 152 5.63 -8.19 -4.92
C TYR A 152 5.85 -7.72 -3.48
N GLU A 153 5.62 -8.57 -2.49
CA GLU A 153 5.87 -8.24 -1.08
C GLU A 153 7.35 -7.96 -0.78
N GLU A 154 8.27 -8.43 -1.62
CA GLU A 154 9.72 -8.22 -1.47
C GLU A 154 10.22 -6.92 -2.13
N VAL A 155 9.36 -6.16 -2.80
CA VAL A 155 9.74 -4.94 -3.52
C VAL A 155 8.97 -3.71 -3.03
N ASP A 156 9.57 -2.54 -3.23
CA ASP A 156 8.94 -1.24 -3.03
C ASP A 156 8.87 -0.50 -4.37
N TYR A 157 7.76 0.18 -4.62
CA TYR A 157 7.58 1.03 -5.80
C TYR A 157 8.04 2.45 -5.52
N ASP A 158 8.90 3.01 -6.37
CA ASP A 158 9.34 4.40 -6.33
C ASP A 158 8.65 5.22 -7.42
N ILE A 159 7.68 6.04 -7.04
CA ILE A 159 6.91 6.89 -7.95
C ILE A 159 7.78 7.88 -8.73
N ASN A 160 8.95 8.29 -8.20
CA ASN A 160 9.82 9.25 -8.88
C ASN A 160 10.63 8.61 -10.00
N THR A 161 10.91 7.31 -9.91
CA THR A 161 11.67 6.56 -10.91
C THR A 161 10.80 5.64 -11.74
N GLY A 162 9.55 5.40 -11.34
CA GLY A 162 8.64 4.46 -11.97
C GLY A 162 9.12 3.01 -11.88
N ARG A 163 9.85 2.64 -10.82
CA ARG A 163 10.50 1.32 -10.74
C ARG A 163 10.22 0.61 -9.44
N PHE A 164 10.06 -0.70 -9.53
CA PHE A 164 10.11 -1.59 -8.39
C PHE A 164 11.56 -1.90 -8.03
N SER A 165 11.88 -1.85 -6.75
CA SER A 165 13.21 -2.17 -6.20
C SER A 165 13.07 -3.07 -4.98
N PRO A 166 14.05 -3.97 -4.72
CA PRO A 166 14.01 -4.81 -3.53
C PRO A 166 13.81 -3.98 -2.27
N ARG A 167 12.84 -4.38 -1.45
CA ARG A 167 12.58 -3.73 -0.17
C ARG A 167 13.84 -3.78 0.68
N LYS A 168 14.31 -2.62 1.11
CA LYS A 168 15.41 -2.56 2.07
C LYS A 168 14.87 -3.03 3.40
N GLU A 169 15.37 -4.17 3.90
CA GLU A 169 15.15 -4.55 5.28
C GLU A 169 15.68 -3.43 6.18
N GLU A 170 14.82 -2.55 6.62
CA GLU A 170 15.13 -1.75 7.78
C GLU A 170 15.29 -2.73 8.92
N LYS A 171 16.51 -2.87 9.44
CA LYS A 171 16.75 -3.65 10.67
C LYS A 171 15.90 -3.03 11.76
N GLY A 172 14.71 -3.56 11.90
CA GLY A 172 13.76 -3.15 12.91
C GLY A 172 14.48 -3.17 14.26
N PHE A 173 14.22 -2.16 15.06
CA PHE A 173 14.76 -2.07 16.40
C PHE A 173 14.35 -3.34 17.18
N ASP A 174 15.31 -4.18 17.46
CA ASP A 174 15.06 -5.47 18.11
C ASP A 174 14.69 -5.24 19.58
N TRP A 175 13.40 -5.15 19.82
CA TRP A 175 12.82 -4.98 21.14
C TRP A 175 13.26 -6.06 22.13
N ALA A 176 13.60 -7.26 21.67
CA ALA A 176 14.13 -8.32 22.50
C ALA A 176 15.47 -7.92 23.09
N ILE A 177 16.39 -7.34 22.30
CA ILE A 177 17.69 -6.85 22.79
C ILE A 177 17.49 -5.76 23.84
N VAL A 178 16.53 -4.85 23.65
CA VAL A 178 16.24 -3.78 24.63
C VAL A 178 15.68 -4.35 25.92
N VAL A 179 14.72 -5.24 25.84
CA VAL A 179 14.12 -5.89 27.01
C VAL A 179 15.17 -6.71 27.76
N PHE A 180 15.99 -7.50 27.07
CA PHE A 180 17.07 -8.26 27.69
C PHE A 180 18.15 -7.37 28.29
N SER A 181 18.54 -6.28 27.65
CA SER A 181 19.50 -5.33 28.21
C SER A 181 18.94 -4.61 29.46
N PHE A 182 17.66 -4.29 29.46
CA PHE A 182 16.99 -3.71 30.63
C PHE A 182 16.90 -4.69 31.81
N LEU A 183 16.65 -5.98 31.53
CA LEU A 183 16.62 -7.02 32.56
C LEU A 183 18.02 -7.30 33.15
N ILE A 184 19.05 -7.32 32.29
CA ILE A 184 20.44 -7.64 32.73
C ILE A 184 21.10 -6.48 33.46
N LEU A 185 20.86 -5.25 33.02
CA LEU A 185 21.50 -4.05 33.58
C LEU A 185 20.58 -3.27 34.54
N GLY A 186 19.30 -3.15 34.24
CA GLY A 186 18.35 -2.35 35.00
C GLY A 186 17.97 -2.95 36.34
N VAL A 187 17.69 -4.27 36.39
CA VAL A 187 17.27 -4.92 37.62
C VAL A 187 18.41 -4.98 38.64
N PRO A 188 19.64 -5.47 38.31
CA PRO A 188 20.76 -5.45 39.25
C PRO A 188 21.17 -4.03 39.65
N GLY A 189 21.16 -3.09 38.69
CA GLY A 189 21.46 -1.66 38.94
C GLY A 189 20.47 -1.05 39.94
N GLY A 190 19.20 -1.34 39.79
CA GLY A 190 18.14 -0.90 40.73
C GLY A 190 18.33 -1.45 42.14
N PHE A 191 18.76 -2.72 42.29
CA PHE A 191 19.07 -3.30 43.59
C PHE A 191 20.29 -2.65 44.24
N ILE A 192 21.34 -2.35 43.46
CA ILE A 192 22.55 -1.67 43.99
C ILE A 192 22.21 -0.27 44.47
N VAL A 193 21.48 0.52 43.68
CA VAL A 193 21.06 1.87 44.05
C VAL A 193 20.15 1.85 45.30
N SER A 194 19.21 0.90 45.34
CA SER A 194 18.33 0.72 46.52
C SER A 194 19.11 0.37 47.79
N ALA A 195 20.14 -0.47 47.67
CA ALA A 195 20.99 -0.83 48.79
C ALA A 195 21.84 0.36 49.30
N ILE A 196 22.37 1.18 48.38
CA ILE A 196 23.11 2.40 48.71
C ILE A 196 22.21 3.43 49.42
N LEU A 197 21.00 3.67 48.87
CA LEU A 197 20.02 4.59 49.46
C LEU A 197 19.56 4.12 50.85
N LYS A 198 19.31 2.80 51.03
CA LYS A 198 18.99 2.23 52.33
C LYS A 198 20.11 2.42 53.37
N LYS A 199 21.36 2.39 52.92
CA LYS A 199 22.52 2.61 53.81
C LYS A 199 22.66 4.07 54.19
N GLN A 200 22.32 5.01 53.31
CA GLN A 200 22.31 6.44 53.58
C GLN A 200 21.18 6.85 54.48
N LEU A 201 19.97 6.29 54.30
CA LEU A 201 18.80 6.58 55.13
C LEU A 201 18.90 6.05 56.57
N LYS A 202 19.80 5.09 56.84
CA LYS A 202 20.07 4.58 58.19
C LYS A 202 20.94 5.53 59.03
N SER A 203 21.50 6.60 58.42
CA SER A 203 22.45 7.50 59.09
C SER A 203 21.86 8.81 59.61
N GLU A 204 20.57 9.07 59.37
CA GLU A 204 19.97 10.30 59.90
C GLU A 204 19.22 10.04 61.21
N LYS A 205 19.82 10.48 62.29
CA LYS A 205 19.08 10.77 63.53
C LYS A 205 18.06 11.86 63.22
N LEU A 206 16.83 11.61 63.58
CA LEU A 206 15.78 12.64 63.61
C LEU A 206 16.30 13.85 64.38
N VAL A 207 16.65 14.93 63.67
CA VAL A 207 16.80 16.24 64.25
C VAL A 207 15.44 16.90 64.18
N SER A 208 14.80 16.97 65.29
CA SER A 208 13.52 17.67 65.49
C SER A 208 13.81 19.14 65.73
N ASP A 209 14.01 19.94 64.73
CA ASP A 209 13.83 21.39 64.78
C ASP A 209 14.07 22.00 63.43
N ALA A 210 13.01 22.10 62.64
CA ALA A 210 13.03 22.71 61.32
C ALA A 210 12.76 24.21 61.31
N GLU A 211 12.68 24.83 62.51
CA GLU A 211 12.34 26.25 62.64
C GLU A 211 13.54 27.22 62.47
N ASP A 212 14.77 26.73 62.45
CA ASP A 212 15.97 27.61 62.46
C ASP A 212 16.50 27.96 61.06
N TYR A 213 15.88 27.55 59.98
CA TYR A 213 16.40 27.77 58.62
C TYR A 213 15.59 28.74 57.76
N VAL A 214 14.55 29.36 58.26
CA VAL A 214 13.83 30.38 57.50
C VAL A 214 14.22 31.78 57.95
N LYS A 215 15.13 32.41 57.25
CA LYS A 215 15.29 33.87 57.36
C LYS A 215 14.08 34.54 56.70
N PRO A 216 13.27 35.33 57.44
CA PRO A 216 12.19 36.10 56.82
C PRO A 216 12.79 37.12 55.84
N SER A 217 12.25 37.19 54.63
CA SER A 217 12.52 38.15 53.57
C SER A 217 13.74 37.91 52.65
N SER A 218 14.16 36.68 52.35
CA SER A 218 15.23 36.42 51.40
C SER A 218 14.81 35.95 49.98
N PHE A 219 13.50 36.03 49.63
CA PHE A 219 13.06 35.68 48.28
C PHE A 219 12.12 36.76 47.72
N ALA A 220 12.65 37.59 46.83
CA ALA A 220 11.88 38.48 45.98
C ALA A 220 12.17 38.12 44.52
N LEU A 221 11.21 37.56 43.79
CA LEU A 221 11.24 37.34 42.36
C LEU A 221 10.61 38.54 41.67
N ASP A 222 11.42 39.33 41.00
CA ASP A 222 10.91 40.52 40.36
C ASP A 222 10.47 40.39 38.91
N TYR A 223 10.69 39.42 38.20
CA TYR A 223 10.12 39.13 36.85
C TYR A 223 10.90 38.02 36.13
N SER A 224 10.25 36.96 35.73
CA SER A 224 10.82 35.99 34.83
C SER A 224 9.94 35.91 33.55
N ASN A 225 10.54 36.28 32.43
CA ASN A 225 9.88 36.19 31.12
C ASN A 225 10.71 35.29 30.21
N ASP A 226 10.27 34.04 30.07
CA ASP A 226 10.86 33.09 29.11
C ASP A 226 10.20 33.26 27.76
N ILE A 227 10.95 33.75 26.77
CA ILE A 227 10.54 33.81 25.38
C ILE A 227 11.17 32.62 24.65
N PHE A 228 10.37 31.64 24.30
CA PHE A 228 10.79 30.50 23.49
C PHE A 228 10.73 30.86 22.01
N LEU A 229 11.91 30.93 21.35
CA LEU A 229 12.02 31.12 19.91
C LEU A 229 12.11 29.74 19.22
N TYR A 230 11.08 29.41 18.48
CA TYR A 230 11.00 28.19 17.69
C TYR A 230 11.63 28.40 16.31
N SER A 231 12.56 27.52 15.95
CA SER A 231 13.17 27.50 14.62
C SER A 231 12.94 26.13 13.97
N THR A 232 12.19 26.11 12.88
CA THR A 232 11.97 24.89 12.06
C THR A 232 12.89 24.91 10.87
N ILE A 233 13.79 23.95 10.76
CA ILE A 233 14.60 23.73 9.55
C ILE A 233 14.05 22.49 8.84
N SER A 234 13.40 22.71 7.69
CA SER A 234 13.02 21.64 6.77
C SER A 234 14.17 21.33 5.81
N LYS A 235 14.71 20.12 5.85
CA LYS A 235 15.69 19.64 4.87
C LYS A 235 14.99 18.73 3.88
N VAL A 236 14.94 19.14 2.62
CA VAL A 236 14.52 18.31 1.49
C VAL A 236 15.75 17.53 0.99
N PRO A 237 15.72 16.19 1.00
CA PRO A 237 16.82 15.41 0.43
C PRO A 237 16.86 15.56 -1.09
N ARG A 238 18.06 15.77 -1.63
CA ARG A 238 18.29 15.78 -3.07
C ARG A 238 18.34 14.34 -3.57
N PRO A 239 17.66 13.97 -4.66
CA PRO A 239 17.69 12.60 -5.16
C PRO A 239 19.11 12.25 -5.63
N GLN A 240 19.65 11.16 -5.07
CA GLN A 240 20.88 10.53 -5.56
C GLN A 240 20.51 9.48 -6.61
N ASN A 241 21.03 9.71 -7.81
CA ASN A 241 20.92 8.78 -8.91
C ASN A 241 21.94 7.64 -8.69
N ASN A 242 21.48 6.50 -8.14
CA ASN A 242 22.27 5.28 -8.05
C ASN A 242 21.83 4.33 -9.17
N GLY A 243 22.59 4.34 -10.25
CA GLY A 243 22.49 3.33 -11.31
C GLY A 243 22.86 1.93 -10.78
N GLY A 244 21.87 1.12 -10.54
CA GLY A 244 22.00 -0.31 -10.26
C GLY A 244 21.31 -1.09 -11.39
N SER A 245 22.09 -1.74 -12.24
CA SER A 245 21.64 -2.59 -13.32
C SER A 245 21.22 -3.95 -12.79
N GLY A 246 19.93 -4.11 -12.51
CA GLY A 246 19.21 -5.36 -12.42
C GLY A 246 18.05 -5.34 -13.41
N PRO A 247 17.39 -6.46 -13.76
CA PRO A 247 16.19 -6.42 -14.58
C PRO A 247 15.13 -5.60 -13.83
N SER A 248 15.06 -4.33 -14.19
CA SER A 248 14.16 -3.40 -13.53
C SER A 248 12.81 -3.45 -14.23
N ARG A 249 11.82 -4.00 -13.54
CA ARG A 249 10.42 -3.82 -13.93
C ARG A 249 10.08 -2.34 -13.75
N SER A 250 9.44 -1.78 -14.75
CA SER A 250 8.98 -0.40 -14.73
C SER A 250 7.48 -0.36 -14.98
N SER A 251 6.79 0.50 -14.27
CA SER A 251 5.42 0.89 -14.55
C SER A 251 5.39 2.41 -14.57
N HIS A 252 4.74 3.00 -15.58
CA HIS A 252 4.58 4.44 -15.69
C HIS A 252 3.53 4.91 -14.66
N GLY A 253 3.91 4.86 -13.38
CA GLY A 253 3.04 5.25 -12.28
C GLY A 253 2.77 6.75 -12.25
N HIS A 254 1.53 7.09 -11.95
CA HIS A 254 1.06 8.45 -11.73
C HIS A 254 0.08 8.48 -10.56
N ILE A 255 -0.29 9.68 -10.13
CA ILE A 255 -1.25 9.85 -9.01
C ILE A 255 -2.58 10.27 -9.62
N SER A 256 -3.65 9.54 -9.29
CA SER A 256 -5.01 9.87 -9.70
C SER A 256 -5.57 11.09 -8.98
N SER A 257 -6.76 11.52 -9.35
CA SER A 257 -7.47 12.64 -8.71
C SER A 257 -7.80 12.38 -7.23
N SER A 258 -7.93 11.13 -6.82
CA SER A 258 -8.18 10.71 -5.43
C SER A 258 -6.90 10.62 -4.58
N GLY A 259 -5.72 10.64 -5.20
CA GLY A 259 -4.42 10.51 -4.54
C GLY A 259 -3.86 9.09 -4.53
N VAL A 260 -4.51 8.13 -5.19
CA VAL A 260 -4.03 6.75 -5.34
C VAL A 260 -2.96 6.70 -6.43
N VAL A 261 -1.95 5.83 -6.25
CA VAL A 261 -0.91 5.58 -7.25
C VAL A 261 -1.40 4.54 -8.24
N HIS A 262 -1.51 4.93 -9.49
CA HIS A 262 -1.87 4.07 -10.61
C HIS A 262 -0.68 3.86 -11.53
N GLY A 263 -0.60 2.68 -12.13
CA GLY A 263 0.12 2.42 -13.36
C GLY A 263 -0.88 2.33 -14.51
N GLY A 264 -0.37 2.21 -15.70
CA GLY A 264 -1.26 1.95 -16.82
C GLY A 264 -0.83 2.62 -18.11
N GLY A 265 -1.37 2.11 -19.19
CA GLY A 265 -1.13 2.59 -20.54
C GLY A 265 -2.34 2.44 -21.43
N GLY A 266 -2.33 3.11 -22.57
CA GLY A 266 -3.43 3.08 -23.51
C GLY A 266 -2.95 2.87 -24.94
N ARG A 267 -3.83 2.27 -25.77
CA ARG A 267 -3.57 2.01 -27.19
C ARG A 267 -4.83 2.23 -28.01
N LYS A 268 -4.67 2.73 -29.25
CA LYS A 268 -5.76 2.80 -30.24
C LYS A 268 -5.82 1.56 -31.12
N PHE A 269 -7.04 1.18 -31.55
CA PHE A 269 -7.30 0.02 -32.37
C PHE A 269 -8.14 0.32 -33.62
#